data_daa56f543dcb94c9307971592a8d9f1a
#
_entry.id   daa56f543dcb94c9307971592a8d9f1a
#
_cell.length_a   1.000
_cell.length_b   1.000
_cell.length_c   1.000
_cell.angle_alpha   90.00
_cell.angle_beta   90.00
_cell.angle_gamma   90.00
#
_symmetry.space_group_name_H-M   'P 1'
#
loop_
_entity.id
_entity.type
_entity.pdbx_description
1 polymer ?
#
loop_
_entity_poly.entity_id
_entity_poly.type
_entity_poly.pdbx_seq_one_letter_code
_entity_poly.pdbx_strand_id
1 'polypeptide(L)'
;MKKSYYFIISLVLLSVVNSLFAQQTSGIVKYKGAINEEFRKSFIEDFKNKDVAPDIRKGVVEMYLNAQEDTYELHFKNQESYFHYMKELENETGKGLKMGSKAGTNEFYVNLTDKKIIEKNSVLGFLEYSGIQWDVKNVIKNIGDYKCFKAVGTEKNFTRSGAIKEEQVVAWFTPDIPLQFGPKNYNGLPGLILQIDKEKFSILATQVILNPDEKIEIEAVKKDEKIRSRQEAYQIANEYYKDAYGN
;
A
#
# COMPACT_ATOMS: atom_id res chain seq x y z
N MET A 1 -52.81 -21.94 0.99
CA MET A 1 -51.63 -22.84 0.89
C MET A 1 -50.65 -22.43 -0.25
N LYS A 2 -51.10 -22.05 -1.45
CA LYS A 2 -50.19 -21.67 -2.59
C LYS A 2 -49.30 -20.45 -2.30
N LYS A 3 -49.77 -19.41 -1.60
CA LYS A 3 -48.96 -18.21 -1.28
C LYS A 3 -47.79 -18.50 -0.32
N SER A 4 -47.89 -19.45 0.56
CA SER A 4 -46.85 -19.84 1.51
C SER A 4 -45.71 -20.60 0.81
N TYR A 5 -46.00 -21.35 -0.24
CA TYR A 5 -45.01 -22.09 -1.03
C TYR A 5 -44.10 -21.12 -1.82
N TYR A 6 -44.66 -20.08 -2.41
CA TYR A 6 -43.88 -19.08 -3.17
C TYR A 6 -42.95 -18.29 -2.24
N PHE A 7 -43.36 -18.02 -1.00
CA PHE A 7 -42.51 -17.32 -0.02
C PHE A 7 -41.32 -18.19 0.40
N ILE A 8 -41.54 -19.50 0.61
CA ILE A 8 -40.49 -20.45 0.95
C ILE A 8 -39.50 -20.62 -0.22
N ILE A 9 -39.99 -20.74 -1.46
CA ILE A 9 -39.18 -20.85 -2.65
C ILE A 9 -38.36 -19.59 -2.86
N SER A 10 -38.92 -18.39 -2.64
CA SER A 10 -38.21 -17.13 -2.70
C SER A 10 -37.09 -17.01 -1.65
N LEU A 11 -37.36 -17.50 -0.43
CA LEU A 11 -36.36 -17.50 0.66
C LEU A 11 -35.19 -18.47 0.37
N VAL A 12 -35.50 -19.64 -0.20
CA VAL A 12 -34.49 -20.62 -0.61
C VAL A 12 -33.67 -20.14 -1.78
N LEU A 13 -34.27 -19.48 -2.79
CA LEU A 13 -33.53 -18.84 -3.88
C LEU A 13 -32.61 -17.73 -3.37
N LEU A 14 -33.05 -16.92 -2.42
CA LEU A 14 -32.23 -15.87 -1.82
C LEU A 14 -31.04 -16.43 -1.03
N SER A 15 -31.19 -17.58 -0.39
CA SER A 15 -30.09 -18.25 0.34
C SER A 15 -29.06 -18.89 -0.59
N VAL A 16 -29.49 -19.40 -1.75
CA VAL A 16 -28.60 -20.00 -2.76
C VAL A 16 -27.74 -18.94 -3.45
N VAL A 17 -28.30 -17.74 -3.68
CA VAL A 17 -27.52 -16.63 -4.28
C VAL A 17 -26.40 -16.16 -3.34
N ASN A 18 -26.65 -16.13 -2.01
CA ASN A 18 -25.61 -15.76 -1.05
C ASN A 18 -24.49 -16.81 -0.90
N SER A 19 -24.75 -18.09 -1.14
CA SER A 19 -23.73 -19.14 -1.09
C SER A 19 -22.80 -19.17 -2.30
N LEU A 20 -23.19 -18.57 -3.44
CA LEU A 20 -22.32 -18.43 -4.62
C LEU A 20 -21.22 -17.38 -4.42
N PHE A 21 -21.38 -16.45 -3.48
CA PHE A 21 -20.36 -15.46 -3.13
C PHE A 21 -19.38 -15.91 -2.05
N ALA A 22 -19.57 -17.11 -1.48
CA ALA A 22 -18.64 -17.70 -0.52
C ALA A 22 -17.50 -18.47 -1.19
N GLN A 23 -17.27 -18.28 -2.51
CA GLN A 23 -16.08 -18.83 -3.15
C GLN A 23 -14.86 -18.17 -2.55
N GLN A 24 -13.93 -19.02 -2.13
CA GLN A 24 -12.62 -18.64 -1.63
C GLN A 24 -11.94 -17.71 -2.65
N THR A 25 -12.00 -16.41 -2.41
CA THR A 25 -11.44 -15.43 -3.34
C THR A 25 -9.96 -15.29 -3.09
N SER A 26 -9.16 -15.57 -4.09
CA SER A 26 -7.71 -15.37 -4.06
C SER A 26 -7.28 -14.57 -5.29
N GLY A 27 -6.13 -13.95 -5.23
CA GLY A 27 -5.63 -13.22 -6.39
C GLY A 27 -4.28 -12.56 -6.18
N ILE A 28 -3.79 -12.01 -7.27
CA ILE A 28 -2.56 -11.23 -7.34
C ILE A 28 -2.89 -9.90 -7.99
N VAL A 29 -2.45 -8.82 -7.38
CA VAL A 29 -2.49 -7.50 -8.00
C VAL A 29 -1.06 -7.00 -8.16
N LYS A 30 -0.67 -6.67 -9.39
CA LYS A 30 0.61 -6.05 -9.68
C LYS A 30 0.46 -4.54 -9.65
N TYR A 31 1.40 -3.88 -8.99
CA TYR A 31 1.42 -2.44 -8.89
C TYR A 31 2.75 -1.88 -9.37
N LYS A 32 2.71 -0.65 -9.89
CA LYS A 32 3.89 0.19 -10.09
C LYS A 32 3.84 1.38 -9.17
N GLY A 33 4.95 1.65 -8.52
CA GLY A 33 5.18 2.86 -7.74
C GLY A 33 6.04 3.84 -8.53
N ALA A 34 5.68 5.12 -8.48
CA ALA A 34 6.44 6.20 -9.10
C ALA A 34 6.55 7.39 -8.15
N ILE A 35 7.57 8.24 -8.32
CA ILE A 35 7.61 9.53 -7.63
C ILE A 35 6.44 10.38 -8.14
N ASN A 36 5.72 11.02 -7.22
CA ASN A 36 4.67 11.97 -7.58
C ASN A 36 5.29 13.11 -8.42
N GLU A 37 4.68 13.39 -9.57
CA GLU A 37 5.25 14.32 -10.56
C GLU A 37 5.29 15.76 -10.05
N GLU A 38 4.28 16.20 -9.30
CA GLU A 38 4.27 17.54 -8.71
C GLU A 38 5.37 17.70 -7.66
N PHE A 39 5.52 16.69 -6.80
CA PHE A 39 6.59 16.63 -5.82
C PHE A 39 7.96 16.65 -6.51
N ARG A 40 8.15 15.86 -7.57
CA ARG A 40 9.40 15.80 -8.32
C ARG A 40 9.79 17.16 -8.90
N LYS A 41 8.84 17.85 -9.54
CA LYS A 41 9.06 19.19 -10.12
C LYS A 41 9.41 20.21 -9.05
N SER A 42 8.62 20.28 -7.97
CA SER A 42 8.87 21.21 -6.86
C SER A 42 10.22 20.94 -6.21
N PHE A 43 10.55 19.68 -5.93
CA PHE A 43 11.82 19.31 -5.33
C PHE A 43 13.02 19.71 -6.20
N ILE A 44 12.95 19.47 -7.51
CA ILE A 44 14.03 19.82 -8.44
C ILE A 44 14.21 21.34 -8.50
N GLU A 45 13.12 22.11 -8.54
CA GLU A 45 13.19 23.57 -8.57
C GLU A 45 13.80 24.14 -7.30
N ASP A 46 13.34 23.67 -6.14
CA ASP A 46 13.89 24.07 -4.84
C ASP A 46 15.37 23.69 -4.71
N PHE A 47 15.74 22.50 -5.21
CA PHE A 47 17.11 21.99 -5.08
C PHE A 47 18.10 22.71 -6.01
N LYS A 48 17.66 23.20 -7.16
CA LYS A 48 18.48 24.04 -8.06
C LYS A 48 18.96 25.31 -7.38
N ASN A 49 18.15 25.86 -6.46
CA ASN A 49 18.43 27.10 -5.75
C ASN A 49 19.14 26.90 -4.40
N LYS A 50 19.42 25.64 -4.00
CA LYS A 50 20.11 25.34 -2.75
C LYS A 50 21.58 25.73 -2.80
N ASP A 51 22.09 26.25 -1.67
CA ASP A 51 23.52 26.51 -1.47
C ASP A 51 24.27 25.20 -1.19
N VAL A 52 24.62 24.48 -2.24
CA VAL A 52 25.40 23.24 -2.25
C VAL A 52 26.37 23.23 -3.41
N ALA A 53 27.45 22.43 -3.33
CA ALA A 53 28.42 22.29 -4.40
C ALA A 53 27.74 21.94 -5.75
N PRO A 54 28.19 22.50 -6.86
CA PRO A 54 27.56 22.32 -8.18
C PRO A 54 27.42 20.85 -8.60
N ASP A 55 28.42 20.03 -8.29
CA ASP A 55 28.43 18.61 -8.63
C ASP A 55 27.37 17.84 -7.83
N ILE A 56 27.19 18.17 -6.55
CA ILE A 56 26.13 17.59 -5.69
C ILE A 56 24.76 18.01 -6.24
N ARG A 57 24.60 19.31 -6.60
CA ARG A 57 23.35 19.82 -7.18
C ARG A 57 22.98 19.07 -8.45
N LYS A 58 23.92 18.95 -9.37
CA LYS A 58 23.76 18.24 -10.65
C LYS A 58 23.38 16.77 -10.39
N GLY A 59 24.14 16.06 -9.55
CA GLY A 59 23.91 14.64 -9.26
C GLY A 59 22.54 14.36 -8.65
N VAL A 60 22.09 15.21 -7.70
CA VAL A 60 20.77 15.06 -7.09
C VAL A 60 19.63 15.35 -8.08
N VAL A 61 19.75 16.40 -8.89
CA VAL A 61 18.75 16.70 -9.92
C VAL A 61 18.67 15.56 -10.94
N GLU A 62 19.78 15.04 -11.44
CA GLU A 62 19.81 13.91 -12.37
C GLU A 62 19.22 12.66 -11.76
N MET A 63 19.46 12.37 -10.47
CA MET A 63 18.89 11.24 -9.76
C MET A 63 17.35 11.32 -9.72
N TYR A 64 16.76 12.51 -9.48
CA TYR A 64 15.30 12.69 -9.49
C TYR A 64 14.70 12.65 -10.90
N LEU A 65 15.41 13.18 -11.90
CA LEU A 65 14.97 13.11 -13.31
C LEU A 65 14.96 11.68 -13.85
N ASN A 66 15.91 10.86 -13.42
CA ASN A 66 16.09 9.48 -13.86
C ASN A 66 15.51 8.44 -12.87
N ALA A 67 14.68 8.87 -11.90
CA ALA A 67 14.06 7.98 -10.96
C ALA A 67 13.21 6.92 -11.69
N GLN A 68 13.37 5.67 -11.31
CA GLN A 68 12.69 4.53 -11.91
C GLN A 68 11.41 4.19 -11.13
N GLU A 69 10.49 3.51 -11.81
CA GLU A 69 9.35 2.91 -11.15
C GLU A 69 9.78 1.67 -10.36
N ASP A 70 9.15 1.46 -9.22
CA ASP A 70 9.27 0.23 -8.45
C ASP A 70 8.09 -0.70 -8.77
N THR A 71 8.33 -1.99 -8.78
CA THR A 71 7.29 -3.01 -8.99
C THR A 71 6.94 -3.69 -7.68
N TYR A 72 5.64 -3.90 -7.44
CA TYR A 72 5.11 -4.54 -6.23
C TYR A 72 4.06 -5.56 -6.60
N GLU A 73 3.88 -6.56 -5.74
CA GLU A 73 2.75 -7.47 -5.79
C GLU A 73 1.98 -7.50 -4.47
N LEU A 74 0.67 -7.57 -4.59
CA LEU A 74 -0.26 -7.87 -3.51
C LEU A 74 -0.84 -9.25 -3.78
N HIS A 75 -0.51 -10.21 -2.94
CA HIS A 75 -1.15 -11.51 -2.90
C HIS A 75 -2.25 -11.49 -1.87
N PHE A 76 -3.42 -12.01 -2.19
CA PHE A 76 -4.51 -12.11 -1.23
C PHE A 76 -5.23 -13.46 -1.34
N LYS A 77 -5.74 -13.91 -0.21
CA LYS A 77 -6.55 -15.12 -0.09
C LYS A 77 -7.48 -15.00 1.10
N ASN A 78 -8.79 -15.15 0.86
CA ASN A 78 -9.81 -14.96 1.88
C ASN A 78 -9.75 -13.57 2.54
N GLN A 79 -9.43 -13.54 3.84
CA GLN A 79 -9.33 -12.32 4.65
C GLN A 79 -7.88 -11.92 4.94
N GLU A 80 -6.92 -12.47 4.20
CA GLU A 80 -5.48 -12.22 4.39
C GLU A 80 -4.85 -11.70 3.13
N SER A 81 -3.87 -10.81 3.28
CA SER A 81 -3.05 -10.35 2.16
C SER A 81 -1.59 -10.11 2.58
N TYR A 82 -0.73 -10.21 1.58
CA TYR A 82 0.70 -9.94 1.67
C TYR A 82 1.11 -9.04 0.51
N PHE A 83 1.66 -7.88 0.83
CA PHE A 83 2.17 -6.91 -0.13
C PHE A 83 3.69 -6.82 -0.02
N HIS A 84 4.40 -6.91 -1.14
CA HIS A 84 5.85 -6.89 -1.15
C HIS A 84 6.42 -6.23 -2.41
N TYR A 85 7.67 -5.78 -2.28
CA TYR A 85 8.46 -5.24 -3.37
C TYR A 85 9.04 -6.38 -4.21
N MET A 86 8.94 -6.25 -5.54
CA MET A 86 9.55 -7.17 -6.50
C MET A 86 10.92 -6.64 -6.91
N LYS A 87 11.96 -7.28 -6.41
CA LYS A 87 13.33 -6.91 -6.80
C LYS A 87 13.56 -7.27 -8.26
N GLU A 88 13.67 -6.28 -9.11
CA GLU A 88 14.08 -6.49 -10.50
C GLU A 88 15.55 -6.91 -10.53
N LEU A 89 15.89 -7.85 -11.44
CA LEU A 89 17.27 -8.19 -11.69
C LEU A 89 17.97 -6.96 -12.28
N GLU A 90 19.00 -6.48 -11.60
CA GLU A 90 19.79 -5.35 -12.07
C GLU A 90 20.44 -5.73 -13.41
N ASN A 91 20.04 -5.04 -14.48
CA ASN A 91 20.83 -5.05 -15.69
C ASN A 91 22.12 -4.26 -15.39
N GLU A 92 23.27 -4.94 -15.49
CA GLU A 92 24.62 -4.46 -15.11
C GLU A 92 25.10 -3.18 -15.87
N THR A 93 24.28 -2.60 -16.72
CA THR A 93 24.65 -1.49 -17.60
C THR A 93 24.51 -0.08 -16.98
N GLY A 94 23.97 0.06 -15.78
CA GLY A 94 23.71 1.36 -15.13
C GLY A 94 24.75 1.73 -14.07
N LYS A 95 25.83 2.40 -14.42
CA LYS A 95 26.69 3.12 -13.46
C LYS A 95 25.94 4.35 -12.95
N GLY A 96 25.39 4.31 -11.73
CA GLY A 96 24.77 5.47 -11.09
C GLY A 96 23.90 5.07 -9.91
N LEU A 97 23.66 5.99 -8.97
CA LEU A 97 22.69 5.82 -7.87
C LEU A 97 21.29 5.79 -8.48
N LYS A 98 20.68 4.61 -8.51
CA LYS A 98 19.28 4.43 -8.92
C LYS A 98 18.38 4.86 -7.77
N MET A 99 17.44 5.74 -8.04
CA MET A 99 16.39 6.10 -7.12
C MET A 99 15.07 5.49 -7.60
N GLY A 100 14.35 4.81 -6.69
CA GLY A 100 13.02 4.29 -6.94
C GLY A 100 11.91 5.30 -6.62
N SER A 101 10.71 4.81 -6.50
CA SER A 101 9.46 5.56 -6.37
C SER A 101 9.29 6.38 -5.09
N LYS A 102 10.12 6.23 -4.08
CA LYS A 102 9.92 6.75 -2.72
C LYS A 102 8.82 6.03 -1.91
N ALA A 103 8.16 5.03 -2.45
CA ALA A 103 7.16 4.25 -1.72
C ALA A 103 7.78 3.27 -0.70
N GLY A 104 9.08 2.97 -0.85
CA GLY A 104 9.83 2.05 0.01
C GLY A 104 9.62 0.59 -0.36
N THR A 105 10.40 -0.30 0.27
CA THR A 105 10.47 -1.72 -0.06
C THR A 105 10.01 -2.63 1.08
N ASN A 106 9.37 -2.07 2.11
CA ASN A 106 8.87 -2.83 3.24
C ASN A 106 7.70 -3.73 2.84
N GLU A 107 7.61 -4.87 3.49
CA GLU A 107 6.54 -5.84 3.30
C GLU A 107 5.39 -5.56 4.26
N PHE A 108 4.15 -5.86 3.82
CA PHE A 108 2.95 -5.63 4.64
C PHE A 108 2.06 -6.86 4.65
N TYR A 109 1.61 -7.23 5.84
CA TYR A 109 0.68 -8.31 6.11
C TYR A 109 -0.61 -7.73 6.66
N VAL A 110 -1.74 -8.09 6.06
CA VAL A 110 -3.06 -7.65 6.53
C VAL A 110 -3.93 -8.86 6.79
N ASN A 111 -4.51 -8.93 7.99
CA ASN A 111 -5.57 -9.88 8.32
C ASN A 111 -6.82 -9.07 8.72
N LEU A 112 -7.85 -9.12 7.86
CA LEU A 112 -9.09 -8.37 8.06
C LEU A 112 -9.95 -8.95 9.18
N THR A 113 -9.86 -10.27 9.45
CA THR A 113 -10.60 -10.92 10.54
C THR A 113 -10.11 -10.42 11.89
N ASP A 114 -8.79 -10.39 12.08
CA ASP A 114 -8.15 -9.94 13.31
C ASP A 114 -7.95 -8.42 13.35
N LYS A 115 -8.27 -7.72 12.27
CA LYS A 115 -8.00 -6.28 12.07
C LYS A 115 -6.53 -5.91 12.30
N LYS A 116 -5.63 -6.81 11.92
CA LYS A 116 -4.18 -6.63 12.07
C LYS A 116 -3.56 -6.16 10.76
N ILE A 117 -2.71 -5.16 10.87
CA ILE A 117 -1.88 -4.63 9.78
C ILE A 117 -0.46 -4.60 10.31
N ILE A 118 0.44 -5.38 9.72
CA ILE A 118 1.83 -5.53 10.18
C ILE A 118 2.76 -5.17 9.04
N GLU A 119 3.70 -4.28 9.30
CA GLU A 119 4.84 -3.97 8.44
C GLU A 119 6.05 -4.78 8.89
N LYS A 120 6.73 -5.43 7.97
CA LYS A 120 8.09 -5.95 8.18
C LYS A 120 9.08 -4.89 7.69
N ASN A 121 9.63 -4.18 8.65
CA ASN A 121 10.60 -3.12 8.42
C ASN A 121 12.02 -3.68 8.59
N SER A 122 12.90 -3.41 7.64
CA SER A 122 14.27 -3.96 7.64
C SER A 122 15.15 -3.47 8.81
N VAL A 123 14.79 -2.34 9.43
CA VAL A 123 15.54 -1.72 10.54
C VAL A 123 14.83 -1.90 11.88
N LEU A 124 13.52 -1.68 11.91
CA LEU A 124 12.73 -1.62 13.15
C LEU A 124 12.03 -2.96 13.48
N GLY A 125 12.12 -3.96 12.60
CA GLY A 125 11.45 -5.26 12.77
C GLY A 125 9.96 -5.19 12.42
N PHE A 126 9.11 -5.94 13.14
CA PHE A 126 7.69 -5.99 12.86
C PHE A 126 6.93 -4.89 13.61
N LEU A 127 6.19 -4.07 12.86
CA LEU A 127 5.47 -2.90 13.35
C LEU A 127 3.97 -3.06 13.11
N GLU A 128 3.17 -2.81 14.12
CA GLU A 128 1.72 -2.80 13.98
C GLU A 128 1.21 -1.42 13.57
N TYR A 129 0.35 -1.40 12.57
CA TYR A 129 -0.32 -0.21 12.05
C TYR A 129 -1.77 -0.14 12.52
N SER A 130 -2.26 1.07 12.71
CA SER A 130 -3.69 1.34 12.84
C SER A 130 -4.31 1.50 11.46
N GLY A 131 -5.54 1.04 11.29
CA GLY A 131 -6.30 1.28 10.06
C GLY A 131 -6.55 2.78 9.82
N ILE A 132 -6.72 3.13 8.55
CA ILE A 132 -7.06 4.49 8.14
C ILE A 132 -8.57 4.65 8.11
N GLN A 133 -9.05 5.79 8.63
CA GLN A 133 -10.43 6.20 8.45
C GLN A 133 -10.56 6.91 7.10
N TRP A 134 -11.40 6.35 6.24
CA TRP A 134 -11.62 6.86 4.90
C TRP A 134 -12.88 7.70 4.80
N ASP A 135 -12.77 8.84 4.13
CA ASP A 135 -13.88 9.67 3.70
C ASP A 135 -14.10 9.47 2.18
N VAL A 136 -15.12 8.71 1.81
CA VAL A 136 -15.44 8.40 0.41
C VAL A 136 -16.08 9.61 -0.25
N LYS A 137 -15.54 10.01 -1.40
CA LYS A 137 -15.98 11.15 -2.17
C LYS A 137 -16.78 10.73 -3.40
N ASN A 138 -17.75 11.54 -3.79
CA ASN A 138 -18.49 11.34 -5.05
C ASN A 138 -17.67 11.85 -6.26
N VAL A 139 -16.45 11.29 -6.41
CA VAL A 139 -15.55 11.57 -7.53
C VAL A 139 -15.15 10.24 -8.14
N ILE A 140 -15.27 10.14 -9.45
CA ILE A 140 -15.10 8.88 -10.19
C ILE A 140 -14.02 9.08 -11.26
N LYS A 141 -13.22 8.04 -11.48
CA LYS A 141 -12.37 7.87 -12.67
C LYS A 141 -12.27 6.39 -13.04
N ASN A 142 -11.80 6.11 -14.24
CA ASN A 142 -11.46 4.74 -14.64
C ASN A 142 -9.96 4.48 -14.43
N ILE A 143 -9.64 3.26 -13.95
CA ILE A 143 -8.28 2.70 -13.89
C ILE A 143 -8.34 1.38 -14.64
N GLY A 144 -7.74 1.32 -15.82
CA GLY A 144 -7.99 0.23 -16.76
C GLY A 144 -9.49 0.13 -17.04
N ASP A 145 -10.04 -1.06 -16.94
CA ASP A 145 -11.46 -1.35 -17.17
C ASP A 145 -12.34 -1.12 -15.93
N TYR A 146 -11.75 -0.73 -14.79
CA TYR A 146 -12.46 -0.60 -13.52
C TYR A 146 -12.92 0.82 -13.26
N LYS A 147 -14.20 0.97 -12.90
CA LYS A 147 -14.75 2.21 -12.39
C LYS A 147 -14.34 2.39 -10.92
N CYS A 148 -13.58 3.45 -10.65
CA CYS A 148 -13.03 3.71 -9.32
C CYS A 148 -13.63 4.95 -8.67
N PHE A 149 -13.82 4.88 -7.35
CA PHE A 149 -14.25 5.97 -6.51
C PHE A 149 -13.08 6.50 -5.69
N LYS A 150 -13.08 7.82 -5.46
CA LYS A 150 -12.08 8.49 -4.63
C LYS A 150 -12.42 8.34 -3.15
N ALA A 151 -11.41 8.03 -2.34
CA ALA A 151 -11.47 8.17 -0.89
C ALA A 151 -10.27 8.98 -0.40
N VAL A 152 -10.45 9.73 0.69
CA VAL A 152 -9.39 10.54 1.31
C VAL A 152 -9.26 10.10 2.75
N GLY A 153 -8.04 9.87 3.20
CA GLY A 153 -7.73 9.53 4.58
C GLY A 153 -6.54 10.32 5.10
N THR A 154 -6.27 10.19 6.39
CA THR A 154 -5.11 10.78 7.05
C THR A 154 -4.29 9.69 7.69
N GLU A 155 -3.01 9.62 7.35
CA GLU A 155 -2.04 8.72 7.95
C GLU A 155 -1.15 9.49 8.94
N LYS A 156 -0.98 8.91 10.14
CA LYS A 156 -0.06 9.45 11.15
C LYS A 156 1.30 8.79 11.00
N ASN A 157 2.30 9.58 10.71
CA ASN A 157 3.69 9.14 10.58
C ASN A 157 4.52 9.71 11.74
N PHE A 158 5.48 8.91 12.23
CA PHE A 158 6.43 9.36 13.24
C PHE A 158 7.68 9.90 12.56
N THR A 159 8.12 11.08 12.95
CA THR A 159 9.39 11.63 12.52
C THR A 159 10.54 11.06 13.35
N ARG A 160 11.78 11.27 12.92
CA ARG A 160 12.97 10.86 13.70
C ARG A 160 13.02 11.50 15.10
N SER A 161 12.46 12.69 15.26
CA SER A 161 12.36 13.36 16.58
C SER A 161 11.23 12.82 17.46
N GLY A 162 10.47 11.82 17.01
CA GLY A 162 9.30 11.28 17.71
C GLY A 162 8.02 12.12 17.54
N ALA A 163 8.08 13.23 16.81
CA ALA A 163 6.89 14.02 16.53
C ALA A 163 5.96 13.27 15.53
N ILE A 164 4.66 13.48 15.69
CA ILE A 164 3.66 12.94 14.76
C ILE A 164 3.47 13.92 13.61
N LYS A 165 3.63 13.45 12.39
CA LYS A 165 3.26 14.17 11.17
C LYS A 165 2.03 13.50 10.56
N GLU A 166 0.98 14.27 10.35
CA GLU A 166 -0.20 13.82 9.61
C GLU A 166 0.01 14.08 8.12
N GLU A 167 -0.26 13.06 7.31
CA GLU A 167 -0.14 13.14 5.85
C GLU A 167 -1.44 12.70 5.21
N GLN A 168 -1.93 13.47 4.25
CA GLN A 168 -3.09 13.09 3.46
C GLN A 168 -2.75 11.93 2.53
N VAL A 169 -3.67 11.01 2.42
CA VAL A 169 -3.63 9.87 1.49
C VAL A 169 -4.88 9.90 0.64
N VAL A 170 -4.72 9.80 -0.66
CA VAL A 170 -5.84 9.62 -1.59
C VAL A 170 -5.81 8.20 -2.10
N ALA A 171 -6.95 7.50 -1.98
CA ALA A 171 -7.16 6.18 -2.53
C ALA A 171 -8.19 6.21 -3.65
N TRP A 172 -8.00 5.36 -4.65
CA TRP A 172 -8.99 5.04 -5.66
C TRP A 172 -9.28 3.56 -5.61
N PHE A 173 -10.52 3.21 -5.34
CA PHE A 173 -10.94 1.83 -5.17
C PHE A 173 -12.11 1.49 -6.08
N THR A 174 -12.22 0.22 -6.45
CA THR A 174 -13.34 -0.28 -7.26
C THR A 174 -14.22 -1.23 -6.45
N PRO A 175 -15.54 -0.96 -6.37
CA PRO A 175 -16.48 -1.90 -5.77
C PRO A 175 -16.76 -3.12 -6.67
N ASP A 176 -16.36 -3.09 -7.95
CA ASP A 176 -16.51 -4.23 -8.87
C ASP A 176 -15.73 -5.47 -8.37
N ILE A 177 -14.71 -5.23 -7.52
CA ILE A 177 -13.97 -6.26 -6.80
C ILE A 177 -14.18 -6.00 -5.31
N PRO A 178 -15.15 -6.68 -4.64
CA PRO A 178 -15.57 -6.37 -3.28
C PRO A 178 -14.58 -6.93 -2.22
N LEU A 179 -13.30 -6.62 -2.38
CA LEU A 179 -12.21 -7.01 -1.51
C LEU A 179 -11.61 -5.77 -0.86
N GLN A 180 -11.53 -5.76 0.47
CA GLN A 180 -11.10 -4.60 1.24
C GLN A 180 -9.57 -4.48 1.33
N PHE A 181 -8.84 -4.91 0.29
CA PHE A 181 -7.39 -4.86 0.25
C PHE A 181 -6.86 -3.72 -0.63
N GLY A 182 -5.58 -3.42 -0.45
CA GLY A 182 -4.84 -2.46 -1.27
C GLY A 182 -3.33 -2.58 -1.03
N PRO A 183 -2.52 -1.74 -1.67
CA PRO A 183 -1.07 -1.76 -1.51
C PRO A 183 -0.67 -1.29 -0.09
N LYS A 184 0.42 -1.85 0.45
CA LYS A 184 0.96 -1.51 1.78
C LYS A 184 -0.05 -1.75 2.92
N ASN A 185 -0.18 -0.78 3.81
CA ASN A 185 -1.13 -0.76 4.94
C ASN A 185 -2.52 -0.23 4.57
N TYR A 186 -2.77 0.09 3.30
CA TYR A 186 -4.03 0.70 2.87
C TYR A 186 -5.08 -0.37 2.59
N ASN A 187 -6.13 -0.38 3.39
CA ASN A 187 -7.24 -1.35 3.33
C ASN A 187 -8.53 -0.75 3.92
N GLY A 188 -9.61 -1.54 3.95
CA GLY A 188 -10.85 -1.20 4.65
C GLY A 188 -11.85 -0.37 3.83
N LEU A 189 -11.57 -0.06 2.56
CA LEU A 189 -12.55 0.50 1.63
C LEU A 189 -13.49 -0.59 1.11
N PRO A 190 -14.73 -0.28 0.70
CA PRO A 190 -15.68 -1.27 0.19
C PRO A 190 -15.35 -1.69 -1.25
N GLY A 191 -14.13 -2.14 -1.48
CA GLY A 191 -13.59 -2.57 -2.76
C GLY A 191 -12.08 -2.54 -2.81
N LEU A 192 -11.50 -3.16 -3.85
CA LEU A 192 -10.06 -3.25 -4.05
C LEU A 192 -9.47 -1.87 -4.38
N ILE A 193 -8.43 -1.48 -3.66
CA ILE A 193 -7.71 -0.22 -3.90
C ILE A 193 -6.75 -0.42 -5.07
N LEU A 194 -7.02 0.27 -6.16
CA LEU A 194 -6.21 0.21 -7.37
C LEU A 194 -5.15 1.33 -7.45
N GLN A 195 -5.34 2.44 -6.71
CA GLN A 195 -4.33 3.49 -6.66
C GLN A 195 -4.28 4.14 -5.29
N ILE A 196 -3.06 4.45 -4.87
CA ILE A 196 -2.76 5.31 -3.71
C ILE A 196 -1.90 6.46 -4.19
N ASP A 197 -2.28 7.69 -3.82
CA ASP A 197 -1.50 8.89 -4.05
C ASP A 197 -1.13 9.53 -2.71
N LYS A 198 0.14 9.79 -2.52
CA LYS A 198 0.72 10.56 -1.42
C LYS A 198 1.52 11.75 -1.97
N GLU A 199 1.94 12.65 -1.07
CA GLU A 199 2.76 13.80 -1.44
C GLU A 199 3.96 13.41 -2.33
N LYS A 200 4.70 12.35 -1.95
CA LYS A 200 5.99 11.99 -2.58
C LYS A 200 5.89 10.91 -3.63
N PHE A 201 4.85 10.09 -3.61
CA PHE A 201 4.73 8.94 -4.51
C PHE A 201 3.28 8.57 -4.82
N SER A 202 3.11 7.88 -5.93
CA SER A 202 1.89 7.15 -6.29
C SER A 202 2.20 5.67 -6.43
N ILE A 203 1.23 4.81 -6.09
CA ILE A 203 1.24 3.37 -6.38
C ILE A 203 -0.02 3.07 -7.19
N LEU A 204 0.12 2.52 -8.39
CA LEU A 204 -0.97 2.26 -9.33
C LEU A 204 -1.00 0.78 -9.73
N ALA A 205 -2.17 0.16 -9.66
CA ALA A 205 -2.38 -1.20 -10.16
C ALA A 205 -2.23 -1.25 -11.69
N THR A 206 -1.45 -2.21 -12.17
CA THR A 206 -1.21 -2.46 -13.60
C THR A 206 -1.85 -3.75 -14.08
N GLN A 207 -2.09 -4.69 -13.17
CA GLN A 207 -2.74 -5.97 -13.48
C GLN A 207 -3.48 -6.50 -12.26
N VAL A 208 -4.66 -7.06 -12.48
CA VAL A 208 -5.44 -7.78 -11.46
C VAL A 208 -5.71 -9.19 -11.99
N ILE A 209 -5.33 -10.20 -11.23
CA ILE A 209 -5.53 -11.61 -11.54
C ILE A 209 -6.36 -12.21 -10.40
N LEU A 210 -7.61 -12.57 -10.69
CA LEU A 210 -8.52 -13.18 -9.73
C LEU A 210 -8.55 -14.69 -9.92
N ASN A 211 -8.51 -15.43 -8.83
CA ASN A 211 -8.58 -16.89 -8.79
C ASN A 211 -7.65 -17.56 -9.81
N PRO A 212 -6.33 -17.28 -9.78
CA PRO A 212 -5.38 -17.91 -10.67
C PRO A 212 -5.35 -19.43 -10.45
N ASP A 213 -4.96 -20.18 -11.49
CA ASP A 213 -4.81 -21.64 -11.40
C ASP A 213 -3.70 -22.03 -10.41
N GLU A 214 -2.71 -21.17 -10.26
CA GLU A 214 -1.63 -21.33 -9.29
C GLU A 214 -2.13 -21.09 -7.85
N LYS A 215 -1.76 -22.00 -6.95
CA LYS A 215 -2.13 -21.89 -5.53
C LYS A 215 -1.43 -20.69 -4.88
N ILE A 216 -2.20 -19.71 -4.46
CA ILE A 216 -1.67 -18.59 -3.68
C ILE A 216 -1.46 -19.04 -2.23
N GLU A 217 -0.25 -18.83 -1.73
CA GLU A 217 0.11 -18.97 -0.34
C GLU A 217 0.44 -17.59 0.23
N ILE A 218 -0.18 -17.24 1.36
CA ILE A 218 0.12 -16.01 2.09
C ILE A 218 1.14 -16.37 3.16
N GLU A 219 2.32 -15.76 3.07
CA GLU A 219 3.30 -15.87 4.13
C GLU A 219 2.76 -15.20 5.39
N ALA A 220 2.63 -15.94 6.47
CA ALA A 220 2.15 -15.41 7.74
C ALA A 220 3.32 -14.94 8.60
N VAL A 221 3.11 -13.87 9.35
CA VAL A 221 4.06 -13.46 10.40
C VAL A 221 4.14 -14.57 11.45
N LYS A 222 5.35 -15.02 11.78
CA LYS A 222 5.55 -16.09 12.75
C LYS A 222 5.03 -15.70 14.13
N LYS A 223 4.51 -16.67 14.88
CA LYS A 223 3.88 -16.41 16.19
C LYS A 223 4.85 -15.92 17.27
N ASP A 224 6.12 -16.23 17.13
CA ASP A 224 7.22 -15.84 18.04
C ASP A 224 7.86 -14.49 17.69
N GLU A 225 7.44 -13.86 16.59
CA GLU A 225 7.95 -12.54 16.21
C GLU A 225 7.48 -11.46 17.19
N LYS A 226 8.42 -10.61 17.60
CA LYS A 226 8.11 -9.47 18.45
C LYS A 226 7.52 -8.34 17.62
N ILE A 227 6.21 -8.17 17.71
CA ILE A 227 5.50 -7.06 17.06
C ILE A 227 5.46 -5.89 18.02
N ARG A 228 5.87 -4.69 17.56
CA ARG A 228 5.87 -3.44 18.32
C ARG A 228 4.85 -2.47 17.74
N SER A 229 4.33 -1.59 18.58
CA SER A 229 3.64 -0.42 18.05
C SER A 229 4.63 0.47 17.30
N ARG A 230 4.16 1.21 16.29
CA ARG A 230 5.00 2.20 15.59
C ARG A 230 5.60 3.22 16.55
N GLN A 231 4.83 3.68 17.53
CA GLN A 231 5.30 4.64 18.52
C GLN A 231 6.48 4.10 19.33
N GLU A 232 6.36 2.88 19.87
CA GLU A 232 7.44 2.22 20.62
C GLU A 232 8.70 2.07 19.77
N ALA A 233 8.56 1.59 18.52
CA ALA A 233 9.69 1.37 17.64
C ALA A 233 10.43 2.67 17.30
N TYR A 234 9.70 3.75 17.04
CA TYR A 234 10.32 5.05 16.76
C TYR A 234 10.94 5.70 18.01
N GLN A 235 10.40 5.47 19.21
CA GLN A 235 11.03 5.90 20.45
C GLN A 235 12.40 5.22 20.64
N ILE A 236 12.47 3.89 20.49
CA ILE A 236 13.71 3.13 20.57
C ILE A 236 14.72 3.63 19.52
N ALA A 237 14.28 3.82 18.28
CA ALA A 237 15.15 4.33 17.23
C ALA A 237 15.69 5.74 17.53
N ASN A 238 14.86 6.60 18.13
CA ASN A 238 15.25 7.96 18.51
C ASN A 238 16.26 7.96 19.67
N GLU A 239 16.08 7.13 20.68
CA GLU A 239 17.03 6.94 21.76
C GLU A 239 18.39 6.48 21.24
N TYR A 240 18.40 5.43 20.40
CA TYR A 240 19.63 4.94 19.77
C TYR A 240 20.34 6.02 18.95
N TYR A 241 19.57 6.86 18.23
CA TYR A 241 20.13 7.92 17.40
C TYR A 241 20.77 9.05 18.24
N LYS A 242 20.15 9.39 19.35
CA LYS A 242 20.71 10.36 20.31
C LYS A 242 22.00 9.88 20.94
N ASP A 243 22.04 8.61 21.34
CA ASP A 243 23.24 8.01 21.94
C ASP A 243 24.40 7.90 20.93
N ALA A 244 24.10 7.63 19.66
CA ALA A 244 25.13 7.44 18.62
C ALA A 244 25.72 8.76 18.07
N TYR A 245 24.91 9.83 18.01
CA TYR A 245 25.28 11.06 17.29
C TYR A 245 25.27 12.32 18.17
N GLY A 246 24.84 12.24 19.41
CA GLY A 246 24.71 13.39 20.30
C GLY A 246 23.57 14.35 19.87
N ASN A 247 23.12 15.18 20.78
CA ASN A 247 22.14 16.25 20.47
C ASN A 247 22.74 17.30 19.56
#